data_269dc7c1c812bf2c99efe3c6ea0460d4
#
_entry.id   269dc7c1c812bf2c99efe3c6ea0460d4
#
_cell.length_a   1.000
_cell.length_b   1.000
_cell.length_c   1.000
_cell.angle_alpha   90.00
_cell.angle_beta   90.00
_cell.angle_gamma   90.00
#
_symmetry.space_group_name_H-M   'P 1'
#
loop_
_entity.id
_entity.type
_entity.pdbx_description
1 polymer ?
#
loop_
_entity_poly.entity_id
_entity_poly.type
_entity_poly.pdbx_seq_one_letter_code
_entity_poly.pdbx_strand_id
1 'polypeptide(L)'
;MYDETDSQTLVKEIISQDMNLDPKRYDPKKIKRLISNAKNQCLTSNDLLEKADNNFDKTVAEAYKRYRISLSKNNSLDFDDLLLLPVFLLRQNDIVRDYWHKRFKHILVDEYQDTNRTQYELIKLITAGNTEPTKFLNWQDRSIFVVGDADQSIYSFRAADFRILIGFQEDFKTSINDDTKSSLIKLEENYRSSSNILDAANSLIENNSERIDKVLKATKEKGELLTLLSCDDEISEAEAITNKIKSLNNYNQNPIWKNFAILYRTRAQSRVLEESLVRWRIPYTIFGGLRFYDRREIKDAIAY
;
A
#
# COMPACT_ATOMS: atom_id res chain seq x y z
N MET A 1 -21.80 0.42 4.20
CA MET A 1 -20.41 -0.05 4.20
C MET A 1 -19.75 0.45 5.48
N TYR A 2 -19.08 -0.44 6.22
CA TYR A 2 -18.40 -0.10 7.48
C TYR A 2 -17.05 0.53 7.19
N ASP A 3 -16.80 1.69 7.77
CA ASP A 3 -15.48 2.30 7.78
C ASP A 3 -14.57 1.68 8.85
N GLU A 4 -13.37 2.22 9.02
CA GLU A 4 -12.41 1.71 10.00
C GLU A 4 -12.93 1.85 11.46
N THR A 5 -13.63 2.95 11.76
CA THR A 5 -14.20 3.22 13.09
C THR A 5 -15.34 2.28 13.40
N ASP A 6 -16.25 2.10 12.44
CA ASP A 6 -17.38 1.16 12.56
C ASP A 6 -16.88 -0.27 12.76
N SER A 7 -15.88 -0.66 11.96
CA SER A 7 -15.25 -1.98 12.02
C SER A 7 -14.58 -2.25 13.36
N GLN A 8 -13.85 -1.28 13.91
CA GLN A 8 -13.21 -1.38 15.23
C GLN A 8 -14.25 -1.47 16.34
N THR A 9 -15.34 -0.71 16.25
CA THR A 9 -16.44 -0.73 17.21
C THR A 9 -17.10 -2.11 17.23
N LEU A 10 -17.43 -2.66 16.06
CA LEU A 10 -18.01 -3.99 15.95
C LEU A 10 -17.09 -5.08 16.52
N VAL A 11 -15.79 -5.03 16.23
CA VAL A 11 -14.83 -5.99 16.79
C VAL A 11 -14.75 -5.85 18.32
N LYS A 12 -14.82 -4.62 18.85
CA LYS A 12 -14.85 -4.38 20.30
C LYS A 12 -16.09 -4.99 20.95
N GLU A 13 -17.27 -4.85 20.35
CA GLU A 13 -18.51 -5.45 20.82
C GLU A 13 -18.42 -6.97 20.80
N ILE A 14 -17.93 -7.58 19.74
CA ILE A 14 -17.73 -9.03 19.63
C ILE A 14 -16.82 -9.54 20.74
N ILE A 15 -15.70 -8.88 21.00
CA ILE A 15 -14.75 -9.32 22.03
C ILE A 15 -15.37 -9.20 23.42
N SER A 16 -15.98 -8.05 23.74
CA SER A 16 -16.46 -7.77 25.10
C SER A 16 -17.80 -8.42 25.42
N GLN A 17 -18.73 -8.44 24.45
CA GLN A 17 -20.10 -8.89 24.68
C GLN A 17 -20.33 -10.33 24.22
N ASP A 18 -19.96 -10.66 22.97
CA ASP A 18 -20.25 -11.97 22.39
C ASP A 18 -19.28 -13.07 22.88
N MET A 19 -18.00 -12.70 23.08
CA MET A 19 -16.97 -13.64 23.53
C MET A 19 -16.68 -13.51 25.03
N ASN A 20 -17.22 -12.50 25.70
CA ASN A 20 -17.01 -12.21 27.13
C ASN A 20 -15.50 -12.18 27.50
N LEU A 21 -14.69 -11.55 26.69
CA LEU A 21 -13.24 -11.42 26.86
C LEU A 21 -12.88 -9.99 27.28
N ASP A 22 -11.82 -9.87 28.09
CA ASP A 22 -11.29 -8.56 28.51
C ASP A 22 -10.60 -7.83 27.35
N PRO A 23 -11.12 -6.64 26.91
CA PRO A 23 -10.53 -5.86 25.84
C PRO A 23 -9.11 -5.32 26.15
N LYS A 24 -8.70 -5.29 27.42
CA LYS A 24 -7.33 -4.92 27.80
C LYS A 24 -6.33 -6.02 27.43
N ARG A 25 -6.75 -7.27 27.55
CA ARG A 25 -5.95 -8.45 27.18
C ARG A 25 -6.06 -8.77 25.69
N TYR A 26 -7.25 -8.59 25.12
CA TYR A 26 -7.58 -8.85 23.72
C TYR A 26 -7.91 -7.54 23.01
N ASP A 27 -6.87 -6.74 22.72
CA ASP A 27 -7.01 -5.42 22.12
C ASP A 27 -7.79 -5.47 20.79
N PRO A 28 -8.99 -4.85 20.74
CA PRO A 28 -9.85 -4.85 19.55
C PRO A 28 -9.15 -4.29 18.31
N LYS A 29 -8.30 -3.27 18.45
CA LYS A 29 -7.55 -2.69 17.34
C LYS A 29 -6.55 -3.68 16.76
N LYS A 30 -5.84 -4.41 17.63
CA LYS A 30 -4.91 -5.45 17.22
C LYS A 30 -5.65 -6.58 16.51
N ILE A 31 -6.78 -7.04 17.06
CA ILE A 31 -7.59 -8.12 16.46
C ILE A 31 -8.18 -7.68 15.11
N LYS A 32 -8.74 -6.46 15.00
CA LYS A 32 -9.22 -5.94 13.68
C LYS A 32 -8.10 -5.92 12.64
N ARG A 33 -6.90 -5.49 13.03
CA ARG A 33 -5.74 -5.50 12.13
C ARG A 33 -5.37 -6.90 11.67
N LEU A 34 -5.42 -7.89 12.56
CA LEU A 34 -5.15 -9.29 12.21
C LEU A 34 -6.23 -9.87 11.29
N ILE A 35 -7.49 -9.52 11.49
CA ILE A 35 -8.60 -9.87 10.59
C ILE A 35 -8.39 -9.25 9.21
N SER A 36 -8.04 -7.96 9.15
CA SER A 36 -7.74 -7.28 7.90
C SER A 36 -6.56 -7.92 7.16
N ASN A 37 -5.49 -8.24 7.88
CA ASN A 37 -4.34 -8.94 7.31
C ASN A 37 -4.73 -10.31 6.74
N ALA A 38 -5.56 -11.08 7.45
CA ALA A 38 -6.06 -12.37 6.96
C ALA A 38 -6.88 -12.20 5.67
N LYS A 39 -7.78 -11.21 5.63
CA LYS A 39 -8.54 -10.86 4.42
C LYS A 39 -7.63 -10.49 3.25
N ASN A 40 -6.59 -9.69 3.49
CA ASN A 40 -5.62 -9.27 2.48
C ASN A 40 -4.67 -10.39 2.03
N GLN A 41 -4.58 -11.49 2.80
CA GLN A 41 -3.91 -12.72 2.41
C GLN A 41 -4.85 -13.76 1.80
N CYS A 42 -6.10 -13.39 1.50
CA CYS A 42 -7.12 -14.26 0.97
C CYS A 42 -7.48 -15.47 1.88
N LEU A 43 -7.34 -15.28 3.21
CA LEU A 43 -7.63 -16.30 4.20
C LEU A 43 -9.02 -16.12 4.79
N THR A 44 -9.72 -17.24 4.96
CA THR A 44 -10.99 -17.31 5.73
C THR A 44 -10.71 -17.48 7.23
N SER A 45 -11.77 -17.35 8.05
CA SER A 45 -11.65 -17.64 9.48
C SER A 45 -11.28 -19.10 9.77
N ASN A 46 -11.67 -20.04 8.90
CA ASN A 46 -11.29 -21.45 9.02
C ASN A 46 -9.81 -21.65 8.70
N ASP A 47 -9.31 -21.05 7.60
CA ASP A 47 -7.89 -21.10 7.27
C ASP A 47 -7.02 -20.52 8.39
N LEU A 48 -7.52 -19.47 9.05
CA LEU A 48 -6.82 -18.86 10.18
C LEU A 48 -6.83 -19.76 11.42
N LEU A 49 -7.93 -20.49 11.64
CA LEU A 49 -8.05 -21.46 12.73
C LEU A 49 -7.12 -22.67 12.52
N GLU A 50 -7.02 -23.17 11.29
CA GLU A 50 -6.11 -24.29 10.93
C GLU A 50 -4.65 -23.93 11.16
N LYS A 51 -4.28 -22.66 10.93
CA LYS A 51 -2.92 -22.13 11.12
C LYS A 51 -2.65 -21.62 12.54
N ALA A 52 -3.60 -21.75 13.46
CA ALA A 52 -3.50 -21.19 14.81
C ALA A 52 -2.60 -22.03 15.72
N ASP A 53 -1.46 -21.50 16.11
CA ASP A 53 -0.46 -22.17 16.95
C ASP A 53 -0.75 -22.03 18.46
N ASN A 54 -1.56 -21.04 18.84
CA ASN A 54 -1.83 -20.73 20.25
C ASN A 54 -3.26 -20.27 20.48
N ASN A 55 -3.65 -20.10 21.77
CA ASN A 55 -4.99 -19.70 22.14
C ASN A 55 -5.38 -18.29 21.66
N PHE A 56 -4.41 -17.38 21.55
CA PHE A 56 -4.69 -16.05 21.02
C PHE A 56 -5.08 -16.10 19.53
N ASP A 57 -4.36 -16.87 18.73
CA ASP A 57 -4.66 -17.05 17.30
C ASP A 57 -6.02 -17.71 17.07
N LYS A 58 -6.37 -18.71 17.90
CA LYS A 58 -7.73 -19.30 17.92
C LYS A 58 -8.80 -18.27 18.25
N THR A 59 -8.53 -17.38 19.20
CA THR A 59 -9.44 -16.28 19.55
C THR A 59 -9.61 -15.32 18.39
N VAL A 60 -8.53 -14.98 17.67
CA VAL A 60 -8.61 -14.11 16.48
C VAL A 60 -9.44 -14.77 15.37
N ALA A 61 -9.26 -16.06 15.12
CA ALA A 61 -10.04 -16.81 14.13
C ALA A 61 -11.54 -16.83 14.48
N GLU A 62 -11.90 -17.06 15.77
CA GLU A 62 -13.27 -17.01 16.23
C GLU A 62 -13.87 -15.60 16.14
N ALA A 63 -13.11 -14.57 16.52
CA ALA A 63 -13.53 -13.18 16.37
C ALA A 63 -13.78 -12.82 14.89
N TYR A 64 -12.91 -13.29 13.97
CA TYR A 64 -13.10 -13.10 12.53
C TYR A 64 -14.38 -13.77 12.03
N LYS A 65 -14.65 -15.00 12.47
CA LYS A 65 -15.89 -15.71 12.13
C LYS A 65 -17.13 -14.92 12.56
N ARG A 66 -17.16 -14.45 13.80
CA ARG A 66 -18.27 -13.65 14.35
C ARG A 66 -18.40 -12.30 13.64
N TYR A 67 -17.28 -11.66 13.36
CA TYR A 67 -17.24 -10.41 12.61
C TYR A 67 -17.91 -10.53 11.24
N ARG A 68 -17.60 -11.58 10.48
CA ARG A 68 -18.24 -11.86 9.19
C ARG A 68 -19.74 -12.11 9.32
N ILE A 69 -20.16 -12.87 10.33
CA ILE A 69 -21.57 -13.15 10.61
C ILE A 69 -22.32 -11.85 10.92
N SER A 70 -21.73 -10.98 11.72
CA SER A 70 -22.35 -9.70 12.11
C SER A 70 -22.45 -8.73 10.91
N LEU A 71 -21.41 -8.63 10.08
CA LEU A 71 -21.48 -7.87 8.83
C LEU A 71 -22.60 -8.38 7.93
N SER A 72 -22.69 -9.71 7.75
CA SER A 72 -23.74 -10.32 6.92
C SER A 72 -25.15 -10.08 7.47
N LYS A 73 -25.35 -10.19 8.78
CA LYS A 73 -26.65 -9.88 9.43
C LYS A 73 -27.07 -8.41 9.20
N ASN A 74 -26.10 -7.51 9.16
CA ASN A 74 -26.33 -6.08 8.95
C ASN A 74 -26.37 -5.72 7.46
N ASN A 75 -26.36 -6.68 6.53
CA ASN A 75 -26.25 -6.47 5.08
C ASN A 75 -25.09 -5.49 4.74
N SER A 76 -23.97 -5.61 5.42
CA SER A 76 -22.87 -4.68 5.35
C SER A 76 -21.55 -5.38 4.98
N LEU A 77 -20.63 -4.60 4.42
CA LEU A 77 -19.28 -5.00 4.05
C LEU A 77 -18.30 -4.00 4.65
N ASP A 78 -17.08 -4.44 4.91
CA ASP A 78 -15.96 -3.52 5.12
C ASP A 78 -15.14 -3.35 3.83
N PHE A 79 -14.09 -2.51 3.86
CA PHE A 79 -13.25 -2.25 2.69
C PHE A 79 -12.50 -3.48 2.18
N ASP A 80 -12.06 -4.35 3.08
CA ASP A 80 -11.34 -5.58 2.70
C ASP A 80 -12.27 -6.57 1.98
N ASP A 81 -13.57 -6.59 2.33
CA ASP A 81 -14.57 -7.43 1.68
C ASP A 81 -14.82 -7.05 0.22
N LEU A 82 -14.58 -5.78 -0.17
CA LEU A 82 -14.72 -5.34 -1.56
C LEU A 82 -13.73 -6.06 -2.51
N LEU A 83 -12.65 -6.60 -1.97
CA LEU A 83 -11.69 -7.41 -2.71
C LEU A 83 -11.90 -8.90 -2.46
N LEU A 84 -12.06 -9.31 -1.20
CA LEU A 84 -12.13 -10.72 -0.82
C LEU A 84 -13.37 -11.43 -1.34
N LEU A 85 -14.56 -10.82 -1.25
CA LEU A 85 -15.79 -11.45 -1.69
C LEU A 85 -15.86 -11.63 -3.22
N PRO A 86 -15.43 -10.68 -4.06
CA PRO A 86 -15.26 -10.93 -5.51
C PRO A 86 -14.34 -12.11 -5.81
N VAL A 87 -13.23 -12.29 -5.07
CA VAL A 87 -12.35 -13.46 -5.25
C VAL A 87 -13.13 -14.74 -5.00
N PHE A 88 -13.87 -14.85 -3.90
CA PHE A 88 -14.66 -16.05 -3.62
C PHE A 88 -15.77 -16.27 -4.65
N LEU A 89 -16.47 -15.21 -5.05
CA LEU A 89 -17.51 -15.28 -6.08
C LEU A 89 -16.96 -15.80 -7.40
N LEU A 90 -15.84 -15.25 -7.87
CA LEU A 90 -15.23 -15.65 -9.13
C LEU A 90 -14.62 -17.06 -9.08
N ARG A 91 -14.18 -17.54 -7.90
CA ARG A 91 -13.74 -18.92 -7.73
C ARG A 91 -14.87 -19.92 -7.81
N GLN A 92 -16.03 -19.59 -7.24
CA GLN A 92 -17.15 -20.51 -7.07
C GLN A 92 -18.18 -20.45 -8.19
N ASN A 93 -18.21 -19.37 -8.98
CA ASN A 93 -19.25 -19.15 -9.97
C ASN A 93 -18.68 -18.89 -11.37
N ASP A 94 -18.69 -19.93 -12.17
CA ASP A 94 -18.17 -19.91 -13.55
C ASP A 94 -18.94 -18.94 -14.43
N ILE A 95 -20.26 -18.82 -14.25
CA ILE A 95 -21.11 -17.93 -15.06
C ILE A 95 -20.71 -16.46 -14.83
N VAL A 96 -20.51 -16.07 -13.57
CA VAL A 96 -20.07 -14.70 -13.22
C VAL A 96 -18.67 -14.47 -13.74
N ARG A 97 -17.78 -15.44 -13.59
CA ARG A 97 -16.41 -15.33 -14.09
C ARG A 97 -16.36 -15.18 -15.61
N ASP A 98 -17.11 -16.00 -16.36
CA ASP A 98 -17.20 -15.94 -17.81
C ASP A 98 -17.79 -14.62 -18.31
N TYR A 99 -18.76 -14.05 -17.57
CA TYR A 99 -19.28 -12.71 -17.86
C TYR A 99 -18.16 -11.67 -17.84
N TRP A 100 -17.33 -11.66 -16.80
CA TRP A 100 -16.24 -10.71 -16.68
C TRP A 100 -15.11 -10.98 -17.67
N HIS A 101 -14.80 -12.24 -17.99
CA HIS A 101 -13.85 -12.64 -19.03
C HIS A 101 -14.24 -12.13 -20.42
N LYS A 102 -15.55 -12.15 -20.74
CA LYS A 102 -16.04 -11.60 -22.00
C LYS A 102 -15.94 -10.07 -22.04
N ARG A 103 -16.09 -9.43 -20.90
CA ARG A 103 -16.08 -7.95 -20.77
C ARG A 103 -14.67 -7.38 -20.72
N PHE A 104 -13.76 -8.01 -19.99
CA PHE A 104 -12.39 -7.56 -19.82
C PHE A 104 -11.41 -8.49 -20.53
N LYS A 105 -10.97 -8.08 -21.71
CA LYS A 105 -10.01 -8.84 -22.53
C LYS A 105 -8.56 -8.50 -22.18
N HIS A 106 -8.30 -7.27 -21.78
CA HIS A 106 -6.98 -6.77 -21.49
C HIS A 106 -6.96 -6.20 -20.07
N ILE A 107 -6.12 -6.75 -19.22
CA ILE A 107 -5.94 -6.30 -17.84
C ILE A 107 -4.58 -5.59 -17.77
N LEU A 108 -4.61 -4.32 -17.37
CA LEU A 108 -3.42 -3.52 -17.14
C LEU A 108 -3.36 -3.15 -15.66
N VAL A 109 -2.25 -3.44 -15.02
CA VAL A 109 -2.04 -3.17 -13.60
C VAL A 109 -0.83 -2.28 -13.43
N ASP A 110 -1.02 -1.15 -12.78
CA ASP A 110 0.03 -0.23 -12.41
C ASP A 110 0.41 -0.43 -10.93
N GLU A 111 1.64 -0.01 -10.55
CA GLU A 111 2.19 -0.15 -9.19
C GLU A 111 2.05 -1.58 -8.64
N TYR A 112 2.33 -2.57 -9.48
CA TYR A 112 2.08 -3.97 -9.16
C TYR A 112 2.86 -4.48 -7.93
N GLN A 113 3.97 -3.84 -7.55
CA GLN A 113 4.73 -4.13 -6.33
C GLN A 113 3.94 -3.87 -5.04
N ASP A 114 2.89 -3.05 -5.10
CA ASP A 114 2.03 -2.73 -3.95
C ASP A 114 0.80 -3.64 -3.85
N THR A 115 0.78 -4.70 -4.64
CA THR A 115 -0.30 -5.70 -4.68
C THR A 115 -0.21 -6.64 -3.46
N ASN A 116 -1.35 -6.86 -2.79
CA ASN A 116 -1.47 -7.89 -1.76
C ASN A 116 -1.98 -9.21 -2.37
N ARG A 117 -1.97 -10.29 -1.58
CA ARG A 117 -2.37 -11.62 -2.06
C ARG A 117 -3.80 -11.68 -2.57
N THR A 118 -4.74 -10.99 -1.95
CA THR A 118 -6.16 -10.97 -2.39
C THR A 118 -6.33 -10.24 -3.72
N GLN A 119 -5.63 -9.14 -3.91
CA GLN A 119 -5.59 -8.42 -5.20
C GLN A 119 -4.96 -9.28 -6.30
N TYR A 120 -3.86 -9.96 -6.00
CA TYR A 120 -3.24 -10.92 -6.92
C TYR A 120 -4.22 -12.02 -7.35
N GLU A 121 -4.92 -12.65 -6.39
CA GLU A 121 -5.90 -13.68 -6.70
C GLU A 121 -7.06 -13.14 -7.55
N LEU A 122 -7.52 -11.92 -7.29
CA LEU A 122 -8.53 -11.27 -8.11
C LEU A 122 -8.05 -11.08 -9.56
N ILE A 123 -6.85 -10.54 -9.73
CA ILE A 123 -6.22 -10.35 -11.05
C ILE A 123 -6.08 -11.68 -11.77
N LYS A 124 -5.58 -12.71 -11.09
CA LYS A 124 -5.43 -14.06 -11.63
C LYS A 124 -6.78 -14.65 -12.12
N LEU A 125 -7.82 -14.50 -11.31
CA LEU A 125 -9.16 -15.00 -11.66
C LEU A 125 -9.78 -14.28 -12.85
N ILE A 126 -9.58 -12.96 -12.95
CA ILE A 126 -10.10 -12.16 -14.08
C ILE A 126 -9.31 -12.45 -15.37
N THR A 127 -8.02 -12.78 -15.27
CA THR A 127 -7.17 -13.08 -16.44
C THR A 127 -7.22 -14.54 -16.84
N ALA A 128 -6.74 -15.44 -15.99
CA ALA A 128 -6.57 -16.86 -16.27
C ALA A 128 -7.76 -17.74 -15.82
N GLY A 129 -8.59 -17.22 -14.91
CA GLY A 129 -9.68 -17.98 -14.30
C GLY A 129 -9.16 -18.96 -13.24
N ASN A 130 -9.82 -20.12 -13.12
CA ASN A 130 -9.39 -21.20 -12.23
C ASN A 130 -8.29 -22.09 -12.84
N THR A 131 -7.84 -21.79 -14.05
CA THR A 131 -6.74 -22.51 -14.70
C THR A 131 -5.39 -21.98 -14.23
N GLU A 132 -4.35 -22.78 -14.41
CA GLU A 132 -3.00 -22.28 -14.19
C GLU A 132 -2.70 -21.14 -15.17
N PRO A 133 -2.11 -20.03 -14.71
CA PRO A 133 -1.80 -18.89 -15.57
C PRO A 133 -0.92 -19.25 -16.78
N THR A 134 -0.08 -20.26 -16.66
CA THR A 134 0.77 -20.78 -17.74
C THR A 134 0.01 -21.47 -18.88
N LYS A 135 -1.27 -21.76 -18.73
CA LYS A 135 -2.10 -22.39 -19.75
C LYS A 135 -2.80 -21.35 -20.64
N PHE A 136 -2.04 -20.59 -21.41
CA PHE A 136 -2.54 -19.48 -22.28
C PHE A 136 -3.63 -19.88 -23.26
N LEU A 137 -3.60 -21.10 -23.79
CA LEU A 137 -4.64 -21.59 -24.71
C LEU A 137 -6.06 -21.45 -24.13
N ASN A 138 -6.15 -21.38 -22.80
CA ASN A 138 -7.41 -21.23 -22.09
C ASN A 138 -7.81 -19.76 -21.83
N TRP A 139 -6.99 -18.79 -22.23
CA TRP A 139 -7.24 -17.36 -21.95
C TRP A 139 -8.22 -16.70 -22.92
N GLN A 140 -8.59 -17.36 -24.00
CA GLN A 140 -9.61 -16.85 -24.94
C GLN A 140 -9.36 -15.40 -25.39
N ASP A 141 -8.19 -15.12 -25.91
CA ASP A 141 -7.75 -13.77 -26.37
C ASP A 141 -7.64 -12.72 -25.24
N ARG A 142 -7.53 -13.14 -23.99
CA ARG A 142 -7.24 -12.23 -22.88
C ARG A 142 -5.73 -12.01 -22.74
N SER A 143 -5.38 -10.88 -22.16
CA SER A 143 -3.97 -10.55 -21.85
C SER A 143 -3.85 -9.83 -20.53
N ILE A 144 -2.66 -9.93 -19.94
CA ILE A 144 -2.27 -9.15 -18.76
C ILE A 144 -0.98 -8.38 -19.05
N PHE A 145 -0.94 -7.15 -18.59
CA PHE A 145 0.24 -6.32 -18.61
C PHE A 145 0.38 -5.65 -17.24
N VAL A 146 1.55 -5.78 -16.62
CA VAL A 146 1.81 -5.20 -15.30
C VAL A 146 3.00 -4.25 -15.38
N VAL A 147 2.92 -3.16 -14.63
CA VAL A 147 4.00 -2.21 -14.46
C VAL A 147 4.26 -2.07 -12.96
N GLY A 148 5.52 -2.03 -12.58
CA GLY A 148 5.91 -1.88 -11.19
C GLY A 148 7.41 -1.82 -11.00
N ASP A 149 7.81 -1.49 -9.79
CA ASP A 149 9.19 -1.42 -9.34
C ASP A 149 9.32 -2.03 -7.95
N ALA A 150 9.90 -3.22 -7.85
CA ALA A 150 10.07 -3.92 -6.57
C ALA A 150 10.83 -3.07 -5.54
N ASP A 151 11.77 -2.23 -5.98
CA ASP A 151 12.55 -1.35 -5.13
C ASP A 151 11.73 -0.17 -4.55
N GLN A 152 10.52 0.10 -5.09
CA GLN A 152 9.62 1.16 -4.64
C GLN A 152 8.45 0.64 -3.79
N SER A 153 8.43 -0.63 -3.39
CA SER A 153 7.39 -1.18 -2.52
C SER A 153 7.45 -0.58 -1.12
N ILE A 154 6.47 0.25 -0.77
CA ILE A 154 6.39 0.97 0.50
C ILE A 154 5.10 0.67 1.29
N TYR A 155 4.23 -0.23 0.81
CA TYR A 155 2.93 -0.55 1.41
C TYR A 155 2.88 -1.93 2.09
N SER A 156 4.02 -2.44 2.58
CA SER A 156 4.07 -3.69 3.35
C SER A 156 3.14 -3.70 4.58
N PHE A 157 2.92 -2.53 5.20
CA PHE A 157 1.97 -2.36 6.31
C PHE A 157 0.49 -2.57 5.91
N ARG A 158 0.20 -2.60 4.60
CA ARG A 158 -1.11 -2.97 4.00
C ARG A 158 -1.09 -4.38 3.43
N ALA A 159 -0.18 -5.22 3.88
CA ALA A 159 0.04 -6.57 3.38
C ALA A 159 0.43 -6.65 1.89
N ALA A 160 0.96 -5.58 1.30
CA ALA A 160 1.59 -5.63 0.00
C ALA A 160 2.82 -6.53 0.05
N ASP A 161 3.00 -7.34 -0.99
CA ASP A 161 4.13 -8.27 -1.12
C ASP A 161 4.79 -8.10 -2.49
N PHE A 162 5.92 -7.42 -2.53
CA PHE A 162 6.67 -7.16 -3.77
C PHE A 162 7.16 -8.44 -4.46
N ARG A 163 7.22 -9.58 -3.73
CA ARG A 163 7.56 -10.88 -4.31
C ARG A 163 6.55 -11.34 -5.33
N ILE A 164 5.31 -10.83 -5.27
CA ILE A 164 4.29 -11.04 -6.30
C ILE A 164 4.74 -10.46 -7.65
N LEU A 165 5.40 -9.29 -7.65
CA LEU A 165 5.98 -8.72 -8.86
C LEU A 165 7.18 -9.54 -9.36
N ILE A 166 8.07 -9.94 -8.46
CA ILE A 166 9.24 -10.76 -8.80
C ILE A 166 8.82 -12.11 -9.39
N GLY A 167 7.81 -12.75 -8.79
CA GLY A 167 7.27 -14.04 -9.24
C GLY A 167 6.38 -13.97 -10.48
N PHE A 168 6.05 -12.77 -10.98
CA PHE A 168 5.10 -12.62 -12.08
C PHE A 168 5.47 -13.41 -13.34
N GLN A 169 6.74 -13.40 -13.72
CA GLN A 169 7.19 -14.14 -14.90
C GLN A 169 7.06 -15.65 -14.76
N GLU A 170 7.21 -16.18 -13.54
CA GLU A 170 7.02 -17.61 -13.29
C GLU A 170 5.56 -17.99 -13.31
N ASP A 171 4.71 -17.15 -12.69
CA ASP A 171 3.27 -17.38 -12.61
C ASP A 171 2.59 -17.26 -13.97
N PHE A 172 3.04 -16.32 -14.84
CA PHE A 172 2.42 -15.98 -16.11
C PHE A 172 3.35 -16.24 -17.32
N LYS A 173 4.14 -17.34 -17.30
CA LYS A 173 5.02 -17.72 -18.42
C LYS A 173 4.28 -17.87 -19.74
N THR A 174 4.81 -17.22 -20.78
CA THR A 174 4.13 -17.07 -22.08
C THR A 174 4.26 -18.26 -23.01
N SER A 175 5.26 -19.12 -22.92
CA SER A 175 5.32 -20.36 -23.66
C SER A 175 6.40 -21.29 -23.14
N ILE A 176 6.19 -22.58 -23.37
CA ILE A 176 7.14 -23.65 -23.04
C ILE A 176 8.36 -23.62 -23.96
N ASN A 177 8.31 -22.91 -25.10
CA ASN A 177 9.31 -22.98 -26.17
C ASN A 177 9.93 -21.65 -26.60
N ASP A 178 9.69 -20.54 -25.88
CA ASP A 178 10.25 -19.24 -26.28
C ASP A 178 11.45 -18.88 -25.42
N ASP A 179 12.58 -19.52 -25.69
CA ASP A 179 13.87 -19.24 -25.06
C ASP A 179 14.45 -17.86 -25.44
N THR A 180 13.75 -17.10 -26.28
CA THR A 180 14.41 -15.98 -26.95
C THR A 180 13.90 -14.60 -26.55
N LYS A 181 12.77 -14.46 -25.86
CA LYS A 181 12.31 -13.10 -25.47
C LYS A 181 11.61 -13.12 -24.12
N SER A 182 12.32 -12.68 -23.12
CA SER A 182 11.74 -12.26 -21.84
C SER A 182 10.57 -11.33 -22.10
N SER A 183 9.40 -11.61 -21.50
CA SER A 183 8.27 -10.69 -21.47
C SER A 183 8.55 -9.49 -20.54
N LEU A 184 9.73 -9.42 -19.94
CA LEU A 184 10.17 -8.34 -19.06
C LEU A 184 10.86 -7.24 -19.88
N ILE A 185 10.32 -6.03 -19.78
CA ILE A 185 10.92 -4.82 -20.33
C ILE A 185 11.39 -3.96 -19.16
N LYS A 186 12.70 -3.66 -19.11
CA LYS A 186 13.28 -2.77 -18.11
C LYS A 186 13.30 -1.33 -18.63
N LEU A 187 12.66 -0.42 -17.91
CA LEU A 187 12.69 1.01 -18.19
C LEU A 187 13.80 1.63 -17.34
N GLU A 188 14.99 1.76 -17.89
CA GLU A 188 16.18 2.26 -17.19
C GLU A 188 16.39 3.77 -17.37
N GLU A 189 15.85 4.37 -18.43
CA GLU A 189 15.97 5.79 -18.66
C GLU A 189 15.05 6.60 -17.74
N ASN A 190 15.63 7.53 -16.99
CA ASN A 190 14.91 8.38 -16.05
C ASN A 190 14.89 9.83 -16.52
N TYR A 191 13.70 10.34 -16.81
CA TYR A 191 13.44 11.70 -17.29
C TYR A 191 13.08 12.68 -16.18
N ARG A 192 12.97 12.22 -14.93
CA ARG A 192 12.52 13.00 -13.77
C ARG A 192 13.67 13.69 -13.06
N SER A 193 14.71 12.94 -12.73
CA SER A 193 15.77 13.35 -11.81
C SER A 193 17.09 13.61 -12.52
N SER A 194 17.92 14.49 -11.93
CA SER A 194 19.32 14.70 -12.34
C SER A 194 20.19 13.49 -11.96
N SER A 195 21.38 13.38 -12.59
CA SER A 195 22.28 12.23 -12.36
C SER A 195 22.69 12.08 -10.90
N ASN A 196 23.00 13.19 -10.20
CA ASN A 196 23.40 13.14 -8.78
C ASN A 196 22.36 12.46 -7.88
N ILE A 197 21.06 12.69 -8.15
CA ILE A 197 19.97 12.06 -7.39
C ILE A 197 19.91 10.57 -7.71
N LEU A 198 20.05 10.20 -8.99
CA LEU A 198 19.98 8.79 -9.39
C LEU A 198 21.20 8.00 -8.94
N ASP A 199 22.40 8.60 -8.96
CA ASP A 199 23.62 7.96 -8.46
C ASP A 199 23.49 7.60 -6.99
N ALA A 200 22.96 8.52 -6.18
CA ALA A 200 22.70 8.24 -4.76
C ALA A 200 21.58 7.21 -4.56
N ALA A 201 20.51 7.26 -5.36
CA ALA A 201 19.42 6.28 -5.28
C ALA A 201 19.88 4.89 -5.70
N ASN A 202 20.65 4.76 -6.78
CA ASN A 202 21.23 3.49 -7.24
C ASN A 202 22.14 2.90 -6.14
N SER A 203 23.05 3.71 -5.57
CA SER A 203 23.95 3.24 -4.49
C SER A 203 23.20 2.80 -3.24
N LEU A 204 22.08 3.47 -2.91
CA LEU A 204 21.23 3.06 -1.77
C LEU A 204 20.56 1.72 -2.05
N ILE A 205 19.99 1.57 -3.23
CA ILE A 205 19.16 0.41 -3.57
C ILE A 205 19.98 -0.85 -3.85
N GLU A 206 21.26 -0.74 -4.16
CA GLU A 206 22.19 -1.89 -4.28
C GLU A 206 22.29 -2.75 -3.01
N ASN A 207 21.93 -2.19 -1.84
CA ASN A 207 21.85 -2.94 -0.60
C ASN A 207 20.67 -3.94 -0.51
N ASN A 208 19.69 -3.84 -1.42
CA ASN A 208 18.58 -4.78 -1.48
C ASN A 208 19.02 -6.08 -2.16
N SER A 209 18.77 -7.21 -1.52
CA SER A 209 19.14 -8.54 -2.04
C SER A 209 18.05 -9.16 -2.94
N GLU A 210 16.77 -8.87 -2.65
CA GLU A 210 15.63 -9.40 -3.41
C GLU A 210 15.11 -8.32 -4.37
N ARG A 211 15.62 -8.29 -5.60
CA ARG A 211 15.27 -7.26 -6.58
C ARG A 211 15.35 -7.76 -8.02
N ILE A 212 14.73 -7.04 -8.94
CA ILE A 212 14.98 -7.14 -10.37
C ILE A 212 16.11 -6.17 -10.70
N ASP A 213 17.27 -6.72 -11.06
CA ASP A 213 18.44 -5.89 -11.37
C ASP A 213 18.15 -4.88 -12.46
N LYS A 214 18.34 -3.62 -12.13
CA LYS A 214 18.27 -2.48 -13.04
C LYS A 214 19.16 -1.36 -12.52
N VAL A 215 19.61 -0.50 -13.41
CA VAL A 215 20.35 0.73 -13.09
C VAL A 215 19.67 1.90 -13.76
N LEU A 216 19.14 2.82 -12.97
CA LEU A 216 18.49 4.01 -13.52
C LEU A 216 19.53 4.95 -14.11
N LYS A 217 19.32 5.36 -15.37
CA LYS A 217 20.19 6.25 -16.13
C LYS A 217 19.51 7.60 -16.32
N ALA A 218 20.16 8.66 -15.85
CA ALA A 218 19.63 10.00 -16.04
C ALA A 218 19.68 10.42 -17.49
N THR A 219 18.57 10.96 -18.01
CA THR A 219 18.56 11.70 -19.27
C THR A 219 18.88 13.18 -19.06
N LYS A 220 18.80 13.67 -17.83
CA LYS A 220 19.16 15.03 -17.43
C LYS A 220 20.61 15.12 -17.02
N GLU A 221 21.17 16.30 -17.21
CA GLU A 221 22.54 16.64 -16.78
C GLU A 221 22.69 16.60 -15.25
N LYS A 222 23.92 16.77 -14.78
CA LYS A 222 24.24 16.93 -13.36
C LYS A 222 23.48 18.10 -12.78
N GLY A 223 22.77 17.84 -11.68
CA GLY A 223 22.12 18.85 -10.85
C GLY A 223 23.01 19.29 -9.69
N GLU A 224 22.38 19.97 -8.72
CA GLU A 224 23.04 20.32 -7.46
C GLU A 224 23.34 19.05 -6.63
N LEU A 225 24.36 19.14 -5.79
CA LEU A 225 24.74 18.08 -4.87
C LEU A 225 23.65 17.87 -3.81
N LEU A 226 23.50 16.62 -3.38
CA LEU A 226 22.67 16.31 -2.24
C LEU A 226 23.29 16.90 -0.95
N THR A 227 22.44 17.47 -0.11
CA THR A 227 22.87 18.05 1.17
C THR A 227 22.34 17.19 2.31
N LEU A 228 23.22 16.73 3.18
CA LEU A 228 22.87 16.09 4.44
C LEU A 228 22.92 17.17 5.55
N LEU A 229 21.79 17.33 6.26
CA LEU A 229 21.71 18.20 7.42
C LEU A 229 21.62 17.33 8.68
N SER A 230 22.52 17.53 9.63
CA SER A 230 22.46 16.92 10.96
C SER A 230 22.03 18.00 11.95
N CYS A 231 20.94 17.76 12.68
CA CYS A 231 20.37 18.69 13.64
C CYS A 231 20.29 18.03 15.02
N ASP A 232 20.30 18.83 16.08
CA ASP A 232 20.33 18.33 17.48
C ASP A 232 18.95 17.80 17.92
N ASP A 233 17.88 18.37 17.37
CA ASP A 233 16.50 18.02 17.68
C ASP A 233 15.56 18.30 16.49
N GLU A 234 14.29 17.86 16.62
CA GLU A 234 13.26 18.03 15.60
C GLU A 234 12.87 19.50 15.34
N ILE A 235 13.09 20.38 16.31
CA ILE A 235 12.79 21.82 16.18
C ILE A 235 13.87 22.45 15.28
N SER A 236 15.13 22.20 15.58
CA SER A 236 16.29 22.66 14.80
C SER A 236 16.24 22.10 13.36
N GLU A 237 15.80 20.85 13.18
CA GLU A 237 15.55 20.26 11.85
C GLU A 237 14.50 21.06 11.08
N ALA A 238 13.33 21.32 11.67
CA ALA A 238 12.26 22.05 11.03
C ALA A 238 12.66 23.50 10.68
N GLU A 239 13.44 24.17 11.56
CA GLU A 239 13.97 25.51 11.30
C GLU A 239 15.01 25.51 10.17
N ALA A 240 15.90 24.53 10.13
CA ALA A 240 16.89 24.39 9.06
C ALA A 240 16.21 24.17 7.69
N ILE A 241 15.19 23.32 7.63
CA ILE A 241 14.39 23.08 6.42
C ILE A 241 13.70 24.37 5.97
N THR A 242 12.99 25.06 6.86
CA THR A 242 12.26 26.29 6.53
C THR A 242 13.20 27.41 6.09
N ASN A 243 14.35 27.56 6.73
CA ASN A 243 15.38 28.53 6.34
C ASN A 243 15.95 28.19 4.96
N LYS A 244 16.18 26.91 4.66
CA LYS A 244 16.66 26.50 3.33
C LYS A 244 15.62 26.80 2.26
N ILE A 245 14.35 26.49 2.47
CA ILE A 245 13.25 26.81 1.55
C ILE A 245 13.19 28.33 1.29
N LYS A 246 13.27 29.15 2.35
CA LYS A 246 13.27 30.61 2.21
C LYS A 246 14.46 31.09 1.40
N SER A 247 15.66 30.61 1.71
CA SER A 247 16.87 31.03 0.99
C SER A 247 16.79 30.72 -0.50
N LEU A 248 16.33 29.52 -0.86
CA LEU A 248 16.15 29.11 -2.26
C LEU A 248 15.04 29.91 -2.98
N ASN A 249 14.03 30.36 -2.24
CA ASN A 249 12.89 31.07 -2.80
C ASN A 249 13.11 32.58 -2.90
N ASN A 250 13.97 33.17 -2.03
CA ASN A 250 14.27 34.60 -2.03
C ASN A 250 15.08 35.07 -3.27
N TYR A 251 15.67 34.17 -4.02
CA TYR A 251 16.31 34.48 -5.31
C TYR A 251 15.29 34.76 -6.42
N ASN A 252 14.01 34.43 -6.23
CA ASN A 252 12.94 34.68 -7.19
C ASN A 252 12.06 35.85 -6.72
N GLN A 253 11.87 36.88 -7.53
CA GLN A 253 10.97 38.01 -7.22
C GLN A 253 9.51 37.57 -6.98
N ASN A 254 9.14 36.37 -7.43
CA ASN A 254 7.86 35.70 -7.14
C ASN A 254 8.10 34.32 -6.52
N PRO A 255 7.86 34.12 -5.25
CA PRO A 255 8.08 32.85 -4.57
C PRO A 255 7.16 31.75 -5.14
N ILE A 256 7.76 30.65 -5.59
CA ILE A 256 7.03 29.50 -6.17
C ILE A 256 7.05 28.35 -5.14
N TRP A 257 6.20 28.43 -4.14
CA TRP A 257 6.14 27.45 -3.04
C TRP A 257 5.82 26.03 -3.49
N LYS A 258 5.08 25.85 -4.60
CA LYS A 258 4.72 24.54 -5.16
C LYS A 258 5.91 23.70 -5.64
N ASN A 259 7.12 24.27 -5.76
CA ASN A 259 8.32 23.56 -6.16
C ASN A 259 9.00 22.82 -4.99
N PHE A 260 8.53 23.02 -3.76
CA PHE A 260 9.09 22.40 -2.57
C PHE A 260 8.17 21.30 -2.06
N ALA A 261 8.76 20.18 -1.63
CA ALA A 261 8.07 19.11 -0.94
C ALA A 261 8.89 18.68 0.27
N ILE A 262 8.22 18.45 1.40
CA ILE A 262 8.82 17.90 2.61
C ILE A 262 8.22 16.53 2.81
N LEU A 263 9.07 15.49 2.83
CA LEU A 263 8.67 14.11 3.07
C LEU A 263 9.09 13.69 4.48
N TYR A 264 8.21 13.03 5.19
CA TYR A 264 8.46 12.54 6.54
C TYR A 264 7.91 11.11 6.72
N ARG A 265 8.48 10.35 7.64
CA ARG A 265 8.13 8.94 7.86
C ARG A 265 6.82 8.77 8.65
N THR A 266 6.59 9.60 9.66
CA THR A 266 5.45 9.46 10.57
C THR A 266 4.68 10.76 10.68
N ARG A 267 3.37 10.66 10.90
CA ARG A 267 2.50 11.84 11.08
C ARG A 267 2.89 12.70 12.30
N ALA A 268 3.54 12.11 13.30
CA ALA A 268 3.99 12.88 14.46
C ALA A 268 5.01 13.96 14.09
N GLN A 269 5.85 13.71 13.08
CA GLN A 269 6.85 14.66 12.59
C GLN A 269 6.22 15.88 11.91
N SER A 270 5.00 15.77 11.36
CA SER A 270 4.36 16.90 10.67
C SER A 270 4.13 18.10 11.57
N ARG A 271 3.88 17.89 12.87
CA ARG A 271 3.54 18.96 13.81
C ARG A 271 4.62 20.04 13.87
N VAL A 272 5.86 19.64 14.11
CA VAL A 272 6.99 20.57 14.28
C VAL A 272 7.29 21.31 12.97
N LEU A 273 7.17 20.60 11.83
CA LEU A 273 7.29 21.18 10.49
C LEU A 273 6.18 22.23 10.22
N GLU A 274 4.93 21.90 10.55
CA GLU A 274 3.80 22.80 10.40
C GLU A 274 3.96 24.06 11.26
N GLU A 275 4.36 23.90 12.54
CA GLU A 275 4.61 25.00 13.46
C GLU A 275 5.70 25.95 12.91
N SER A 276 6.77 25.40 12.33
CA SER A 276 7.85 26.19 11.72
C SER A 276 7.36 26.91 10.46
N LEU A 277 6.64 26.22 9.55
CA LEU A 277 6.09 26.82 8.33
C LEU A 277 5.11 27.97 8.66
N VAL A 278 4.23 27.79 9.67
CA VAL A 278 3.30 28.83 10.13
C VAL A 278 4.04 30.02 10.70
N ARG A 279 5.05 29.78 11.57
CA ARG A 279 5.88 30.86 12.18
C ARG A 279 6.53 31.73 11.11
N TRP A 280 6.99 31.12 10.03
CA TRP A 280 7.64 31.80 8.91
C TRP A 280 6.68 32.26 7.80
N ARG A 281 5.35 32.07 8.00
CA ARG A 281 4.30 32.44 7.03
C ARG A 281 4.51 31.80 5.65
N ILE A 282 5.01 30.56 5.61
CA ILE A 282 5.15 29.79 4.39
C ILE A 282 3.83 29.01 4.14
N PRO A 283 3.15 29.26 3.02
CA PRO A 283 1.94 28.51 2.71
C PRO A 283 2.28 27.04 2.41
N TYR A 284 1.48 26.12 2.97
CA TYR A 284 1.69 24.68 2.79
C TYR A 284 0.36 23.93 2.67
N THR A 285 0.45 22.71 2.13
CA THR A 285 -0.67 21.75 2.06
C THR A 285 -0.17 20.39 2.50
N ILE A 286 -0.95 19.69 3.34
CA ILE A 286 -0.66 18.30 3.72
C ILE A 286 -1.44 17.38 2.82
N PHE A 287 -0.73 16.45 2.17
CA PHE A 287 -1.34 15.38 1.39
C PHE A 287 -1.56 14.14 2.26
N GLY A 288 -2.75 13.54 2.16
CA GLY A 288 -3.08 12.29 2.83
C GLY A 288 -3.39 12.37 4.32
N GLY A 289 -3.65 13.55 4.87
CA GLY A 289 -4.01 13.73 6.28
C GLY A 289 -4.76 15.01 6.58
N LEU A 290 -5.45 15.04 7.71
CA LEU A 290 -5.93 16.29 8.29
C LEU A 290 -4.71 17.09 8.80
N ARG A 291 -4.71 18.40 8.58
CA ARG A 291 -3.73 19.30 9.21
C ARG A 291 -3.79 19.10 10.72
N PHE A 292 -2.65 19.28 11.42
CA PHE A 292 -2.60 19.10 12.87
C PHE A 292 -3.71 19.86 13.58
N TYR A 293 -3.89 21.15 13.24
CA TYR A 293 -4.91 22.02 13.83
C TYR A 293 -6.34 21.76 13.34
N ASP A 294 -6.53 20.93 12.30
CA ASP A 294 -7.85 20.54 11.82
C ASP A 294 -8.38 19.27 12.51
N ARG A 295 -7.56 18.61 13.31
CA ARG A 295 -7.97 17.46 14.09
C ARG A 295 -8.99 17.87 15.15
N ARG A 296 -10.03 17.06 15.30
CA ARG A 296 -11.13 17.34 16.23
C ARG A 296 -10.64 17.57 17.65
N GLU A 297 -9.73 16.73 18.13
CA GLU A 297 -9.16 16.79 19.48
C GLU A 297 -8.42 18.11 19.72
N ILE A 298 -7.76 18.64 18.70
CA ILE A 298 -7.04 19.91 18.77
C ILE A 298 -8.00 21.08 18.70
N LYS A 299 -9.01 21.03 17.82
CA LYS A 299 -10.08 22.05 17.78
C LYS A 299 -10.84 22.15 19.09
N ASP A 300 -11.18 21.00 19.68
CA ASP A 300 -11.85 20.93 20.97
C ASP A 300 -10.96 21.51 22.09
N ALA A 301 -9.66 21.21 22.08
CA ALA A 301 -8.71 21.74 23.06
C ALA A 301 -8.46 23.26 22.90
N ILE A 302 -8.49 23.79 21.69
CA ILE A 302 -8.32 25.23 21.43
C ILE A 302 -9.60 26.01 21.76
N ALA A 303 -10.77 25.38 21.67
CA ALA A 303 -12.06 26.00 21.98
C ALA A 303 -12.31 26.18 23.49
N TYR A 304 -11.54 25.49 24.34
CA TYR A 304 -11.54 25.62 25.78
C TYR A 304 -10.58 26.77 26.22
#